data_5cfc3c057196e1c5614bdf0760a7020d
#
_entry.id   5cfc3c057196e1c5614bdf0760a7020d
#
_cell.length_a   1.000
_cell.length_b   1.000
_cell.length_c   1.000
_cell.angle_alpha   90.00
_cell.angle_beta   90.00
_cell.angle_gamma   90.00
#
_symmetry.space_group_name_H-M   'P 1'
#
loop_
_entity.id
_entity.type
_entity.pdbx_description
1 polymer ?
#
loop_
_entity_poly.entity_id
_entity_poly.type
_entity_poly.pdbx_seq_one_letter_code
_entity_poly.pdbx_strand_id
1 'polypeptide(L)'
;MKKMIFAVALIATLVLAAGCSDKKETLHIYSIIHEEETKALTDLFTEKTGIPVEFLRASTGELVNRVISEKDDPQADILLGGATNYHIQLNKADALEPYESPLAKNVPSYAKSADNTYTGFCVLTLGIGINKGRFAEKFPGKKIPATWDDLLDQDFKGEIVLTNPVASSTAYLFVQNQLQRLGWDKGWNYLFSLAPLVGQFPDSGSAPAKLLGTGEYAIGVSYLHAVAKYRADGFDVVPVAPPQAVGDVDCIAITKNAKNMEAAKKFVDFMLSVEAQELMSSIDFTIPVNPDAKGANGSIPVSELDLINYDVAKAAQQKEEVLSKWSQNVK
;
A
#
# COMPACT_ATOMS: atom_id res chain seq x y z
N MET A 1 -25.00 1.07 -78.95
CA MET A 1 -24.37 1.78 -77.87
C MET A 1 -25.33 1.88 -76.65
N LYS A 2 -25.76 0.77 -76.04
CA LYS A 2 -26.64 0.74 -74.87
C LYS A 2 -26.44 -0.52 -74.02
N LYS A 3 -25.23 -1.02 -73.81
CA LYS A 3 -24.93 -2.22 -73.02
C LYS A 3 -23.69 -2.11 -72.16
N MET A 4 -23.21 -0.89 -71.80
CA MET A 4 -21.95 -0.73 -71.06
C MET A 4 -22.07 0.20 -69.80
N ILE A 5 -23.27 0.43 -69.25
CA ILE A 5 -23.49 1.32 -68.10
C ILE A 5 -24.00 0.57 -66.87
N PHE A 6 -24.14 -0.77 -66.89
CA PHE A 6 -24.73 -1.53 -65.76
C PHE A 6 -23.67 -2.32 -64.91
N ALA A 7 -22.39 -2.21 -65.19
CA ALA A 7 -21.36 -2.99 -64.51
C ALA A 7 -20.50 -2.20 -63.49
N VAL A 8 -20.73 -0.89 -63.32
CA VAL A 8 -19.91 -0.04 -62.40
C VAL A 8 -20.63 0.30 -61.07
N ALA A 9 -21.93 0.02 -60.95
CA ALA A 9 -22.70 0.37 -59.75
C ALA A 9 -22.72 -0.71 -58.62
N LEU A 10 -22.08 -1.88 -58.82
CA LEU A 10 -22.13 -3.01 -57.83
C LEU A 10 -20.82 -3.25 -57.09
N ILE A 11 -19.80 -2.41 -57.24
CA ILE A 11 -18.51 -2.54 -56.50
C ILE A 11 -18.32 -1.47 -55.41
N ALA A 12 -19.23 -0.48 -55.33
CA ALA A 12 -19.11 0.61 -54.34
C ALA A 12 -19.79 0.34 -53.00
N THR A 13 -20.41 -0.82 -52.75
CA THR A 13 -21.19 -1.12 -51.54
C THR A 13 -20.53 -2.18 -50.63
N LEU A 14 -19.30 -2.62 -50.89
CA LEU A 14 -18.63 -3.67 -50.10
C LEU A 14 -17.38 -3.20 -49.36
N VAL A 15 -17.15 -1.91 -49.20
CA VAL A 15 -15.95 -1.36 -48.50
C VAL A 15 -16.29 -0.57 -47.25
N LEU A 16 -17.54 -0.56 -46.78
CA LEU A 16 -17.96 0.16 -45.56
C LEU A 16 -18.28 -0.75 -44.33
N ALA A 17 -17.82 -2.01 -44.37
CA ALA A 17 -18.03 -2.94 -43.24
C ALA A 17 -16.72 -3.47 -42.64
N ALA A 18 -15.62 -2.74 -42.78
CA ALA A 18 -14.36 -3.13 -42.14
C ALA A 18 -13.72 -1.91 -41.47
N GLY A 19 -14.02 -1.69 -40.22
CA GLY A 19 -13.30 -0.68 -39.48
C GLY A 19 -13.98 -0.04 -38.29
N CYS A 20 -14.89 -0.70 -37.60
CA CYS A 20 -15.05 -0.44 -36.17
C CYS A 20 -14.13 -1.43 -35.44
N SER A 21 -12.84 -1.20 -35.52
CA SER A 21 -11.96 -1.55 -34.42
C SER A 21 -12.43 -0.67 -33.27
N ASP A 22 -13.21 -1.22 -32.33
CA ASP A 22 -13.41 -0.61 -31.03
C ASP A 22 -12.01 -0.40 -30.44
N LYS A 23 -11.43 0.78 -30.67
CA LYS A 23 -10.26 1.21 -29.90
C LYS A 23 -10.74 1.22 -28.46
N LYS A 24 -10.37 0.19 -27.71
CA LYS A 24 -10.63 0.16 -26.28
C LYS A 24 -10.00 1.42 -25.71
N GLU A 25 -10.79 2.21 -24.99
CA GLU A 25 -10.30 3.42 -24.35
C GLU A 25 -9.19 3.05 -23.36
N THR A 26 -8.12 3.82 -23.33
CA THR A 26 -6.98 3.60 -22.45
C THR A 26 -7.36 3.93 -21.02
N LEU A 27 -7.15 3.00 -20.09
CA LEU A 27 -7.33 3.25 -18.68
C LEU A 27 -6.15 4.06 -18.14
N HIS A 28 -6.42 5.17 -17.45
CA HIS A 28 -5.41 6.00 -16.83
C HIS A 28 -5.37 5.79 -15.32
N ILE A 29 -4.18 5.51 -14.78
CA ILE A 29 -3.98 5.18 -13.37
C ILE A 29 -2.98 6.13 -12.71
N TYR A 30 -3.35 6.71 -11.57
CA TYR A 30 -2.42 7.29 -10.63
C TYR A 30 -1.99 6.21 -9.64
N SER A 31 -0.70 5.88 -9.61
CA SER A 31 -0.16 4.79 -8.78
C SER A 31 0.75 5.30 -7.67
N ILE A 32 0.44 4.90 -6.44
CA ILE A 32 1.23 5.15 -5.24
C ILE A 32 2.20 4.00 -4.98
N ILE A 33 1.84 2.76 -5.36
CA ILE A 33 2.68 1.58 -5.18
C ILE A 33 3.94 1.65 -6.06
N HIS A 34 4.87 0.74 -5.89
CA HIS A 34 6.12 0.77 -6.66
C HIS A 34 5.90 0.55 -8.15
N GLU A 35 6.78 1.12 -8.96
CA GLU A 35 6.66 1.08 -10.44
C GLU A 35 6.68 -0.35 -10.98
N GLU A 36 7.55 -1.22 -10.42
CA GLU A 36 7.67 -2.62 -10.81
C GLU A 36 6.34 -3.38 -10.63
N GLU A 37 5.69 -3.20 -9.48
CA GLU A 37 4.40 -3.81 -9.17
C GLU A 37 3.29 -3.26 -10.06
N THR A 38 3.24 -1.92 -10.19
CA THR A 38 2.26 -1.25 -11.05
C THR A 38 2.36 -1.80 -12.47
N LYS A 39 3.58 -1.88 -12.99
CA LYS A 39 3.81 -2.39 -14.34
C LYS A 39 3.38 -3.84 -14.50
N ALA A 40 3.75 -4.73 -13.57
CA ALA A 40 3.37 -6.13 -13.64
C ALA A 40 1.85 -6.33 -13.59
N LEU A 41 1.15 -5.60 -12.72
CA LEU A 41 -0.31 -5.66 -12.60
C LEU A 41 -1.02 -5.11 -13.85
N THR A 42 -0.54 -3.99 -14.38
CA THR A 42 -1.14 -3.38 -15.58
C THR A 42 -0.88 -4.18 -16.85
N ASP A 43 0.29 -4.80 -16.98
CA ASP A 43 0.61 -5.71 -18.08
C ASP A 43 -0.32 -6.94 -18.05
N LEU A 44 -0.48 -7.59 -16.87
CA LEU A 44 -1.38 -8.73 -16.71
C LEU A 44 -2.84 -8.35 -16.97
N PHE A 45 -3.29 -7.20 -16.50
CA PHE A 45 -4.64 -6.70 -16.79
C PHE A 45 -4.85 -6.50 -18.29
N THR A 46 -3.88 -5.87 -18.96
CA THR A 46 -3.94 -5.64 -20.42
C THR A 46 -3.95 -6.96 -21.19
N GLU A 47 -3.13 -7.93 -20.80
CA GLU A 47 -3.11 -9.28 -21.40
C GLU A 47 -4.50 -9.96 -21.31
N LYS A 48 -5.13 -9.90 -20.14
CA LYS A 48 -6.43 -10.54 -19.90
C LYS A 48 -7.62 -9.86 -20.55
N THR A 49 -7.61 -8.54 -20.58
CA THR A 49 -8.78 -7.76 -21.00
C THR A 49 -8.64 -7.13 -22.38
N GLY A 50 -7.42 -7.00 -22.85
CA GLY A 50 -7.04 -6.23 -24.05
C GLY A 50 -7.29 -4.73 -23.88
N ILE A 51 -7.49 -4.20 -22.65
CA ILE A 51 -7.61 -2.78 -22.35
C ILE A 51 -6.22 -2.23 -22.12
N PRO A 52 -5.76 -1.25 -22.92
CA PRO A 52 -4.46 -0.62 -22.69
C PRO A 52 -4.49 0.21 -21.40
N VAL A 53 -3.37 0.25 -20.69
CA VAL A 53 -3.23 1.03 -19.45
C VAL A 53 -2.04 1.97 -19.58
N GLU A 54 -2.24 3.21 -19.16
CA GLU A 54 -1.18 4.18 -18.91
C GLU A 54 -1.20 4.56 -17.43
N PHE A 55 -0.04 4.64 -16.79
CA PHE A 55 0.01 5.03 -15.39
C PHE A 55 1.05 6.12 -15.13
N LEU A 56 0.77 6.94 -14.13
CA LEU A 56 1.71 7.89 -13.53
C LEU A 56 1.99 7.45 -12.10
N ARG A 57 3.26 7.17 -11.80
CA ARG A 57 3.72 6.90 -10.44
C ARG A 57 4.25 8.18 -9.81
N ALA A 58 3.72 8.55 -8.64
CA ALA A 58 4.22 9.68 -7.86
C ALA A 58 4.04 9.45 -6.34
N SER A 59 4.40 10.42 -5.53
CA SER A 59 4.23 10.34 -4.08
C SER A 59 2.75 10.39 -3.68
N THR A 60 2.41 9.78 -2.54
CA THR A 60 1.02 9.75 -2.03
C THR A 60 0.43 11.16 -1.92
N GLY A 61 1.17 12.09 -1.32
CA GLY A 61 0.67 13.46 -1.13
C GLY A 61 0.42 14.19 -2.45
N GLU A 62 1.28 13.98 -3.43
CA GLU A 62 1.11 14.56 -4.78
C GLU A 62 -0.14 14.02 -5.46
N LEU A 63 -0.32 12.69 -5.50
CA LEU A 63 -1.45 12.09 -6.20
C LEU A 63 -2.79 12.34 -5.50
N VAL A 64 -2.81 12.35 -4.16
CA VAL A 64 -4.01 12.73 -3.40
C VAL A 64 -4.42 14.16 -3.71
N ASN A 65 -3.47 15.11 -3.74
CA ASN A 65 -3.76 16.50 -4.09
C ASN A 65 -4.24 16.63 -5.54
N ARG A 66 -3.65 15.87 -6.48
CA ARG A 66 -4.09 15.84 -7.88
C ARG A 66 -5.52 15.36 -8.02
N VAL A 67 -5.87 14.21 -7.43
CA VAL A 67 -7.23 13.66 -7.47
C VAL A 67 -8.25 14.66 -6.92
N ILE A 68 -7.92 15.39 -5.85
CA ILE A 68 -8.81 16.43 -5.30
C ILE A 68 -8.95 17.61 -6.27
N SER A 69 -7.84 18.11 -6.83
CA SER A 69 -7.85 19.29 -7.70
C SER A 69 -8.44 19.02 -9.08
N GLU A 70 -8.36 17.79 -9.55
CA GLU A 70 -8.80 17.36 -10.87
C GLU A 70 -10.20 16.71 -10.88
N LYS A 71 -10.91 16.67 -9.74
CA LYS A 71 -12.16 15.90 -9.58
C LYS A 71 -13.28 16.26 -10.56
N ASP A 72 -13.30 17.50 -11.07
CA ASP A 72 -14.30 17.97 -12.03
C ASP A 72 -13.92 17.62 -13.49
N ASP A 73 -12.61 17.38 -13.77
CA ASP A 73 -12.07 16.90 -15.04
C ASP A 73 -10.86 15.98 -14.78
N PRO A 74 -11.10 14.73 -14.31
CA PRO A 74 -10.04 13.82 -13.87
C PRO A 74 -9.11 13.43 -15.03
N GLN A 75 -7.81 13.38 -14.73
CA GLN A 75 -6.78 12.93 -15.67
C GLN A 75 -6.40 11.47 -15.45
N ALA A 76 -6.91 10.86 -14.40
CA ALA A 76 -6.83 9.42 -14.15
C ALA A 76 -8.20 8.88 -13.75
N ASP A 77 -8.45 7.62 -14.10
CA ASP A 77 -9.69 6.90 -13.77
C ASP A 77 -9.58 6.17 -12.43
N ILE A 78 -8.36 5.81 -12.05
CA ILE A 78 -8.05 5.01 -10.85
C ILE A 78 -6.96 5.70 -10.02
N LEU A 79 -7.13 5.67 -8.70
CA LEU A 79 -6.04 5.81 -7.74
C LEU A 79 -5.72 4.42 -7.19
N LEU A 80 -4.49 3.94 -7.43
CA LEU A 80 -3.97 2.65 -7.00
C LEU A 80 -2.97 2.82 -5.86
N GLY A 81 -3.26 2.22 -4.72
CA GLY A 81 -2.42 2.27 -3.53
C GLY A 81 -2.77 3.42 -2.59
N GLY A 82 -2.00 3.50 -1.52
CA GLY A 82 -2.21 4.44 -0.43
C GLY A 82 -3.10 3.90 0.68
N ALA A 83 -2.66 4.15 1.90
CA ALA A 83 -3.33 3.70 3.11
C ALA A 83 -4.74 4.33 3.28
N THR A 84 -5.58 3.68 4.08
CA THR A 84 -6.99 4.01 4.30
C THR A 84 -7.24 5.50 4.62
N ASN A 85 -6.35 6.14 5.41
CA ASN A 85 -6.51 7.54 5.79
C ASN A 85 -6.53 8.52 4.61
N TYR A 86 -5.81 8.22 3.53
CA TYR A 86 -5.79 9.04 2.32
C TYR A 86 -7.09 8.89 1.51
N HIS A 87 -7.63 7.68 1.44
CA HIS A 87 -8.92 7.42 0.80
C HIS A 87 -10.08 8.04 1.59
N ILE A 88 -10.01 8.07 2.93
CA ILE A 88 -10.96 8.84 3.77
C ILE A 88 -10.88 10.34 3.46
N GLN A 89 -9.66 10.88 3.27
CA GLN A 89 -9.48 12.29 2.89
C GLN A 89 -10.12 12.59 1.52
N LEU A 90 -9.88 11.74 0.53
CA LEU A 90 -10.44 11.86 -0.81
C LEU A 90 -11.97 11.77 -0.80
N ASN A 91 -12.51 10.82 -0.04
CA ASN A 91 -13.97 10.66 0.10
C ASN A 91 -14.62 11.89 0.75
N LYS A 92 -14.02 12.46 1.80
CA LYS A 92 -14.48 13.72 2.39
C LYS A 92 -14.43 14.90 1.42
N ALA A 93 -13.53 14.89 0.45
CA ALA A 93 -13.42 15.91 -0.60
C ALA A 93 -14.39 15.68 -1.77
N ASP A 94 -15.23 14.63 -1.72
CA ASP A 94 -16.10 14.17 -2.83
C ASP A 94 -15.30 13.97 -4.13
N ALA A 95 -14.16 13.30 -4.02
CA ALA A 95 -13.22 13.08 -5.11
C ALA A 95 -13.17 11.61 -5.59
N LEU A 96 -14.02 10.75 -5.06
CA LEU A 96 -14.11 9.34 -5.40
C LEU A 96 -15.52 8.97 -5.88
N GLU A 97 -15.58 7.93 -6.73
CA GLU A 97 -16.83 7.35 -7.24
C GLU A 97 -17.12 6.03 -6.51
N PRO A 98 -18.31 5.80 -5.98
CA PRO A 98 -18.63 4.54 -5.32
C PRO A 98 -18.75 3.40 -6.34
N TYR A 99 -18.11 2.27 -6.00
CA TYR A 99 -18.24 1.03 -6.77
C TYR A 99 -18.15 -0.19 -5.86
N GLU A 100 -19.21 -0.99 -5.81
CA GLU A 100 -19.21 -2.27 -5.13
C GLU A 100 -18.80 -3.39 -6.09
N SER A 101 -17.55 -3.83 -6.00
CA SER A 101 -17.06 -4.96 -6.78
C SER A 101 -17.76 -6.26 -6.35
N PRO A 102 -18.15 -7.13 -7.29
CA PRO A 102 -18.67 -8.47 -6.96
C PRO A 102 -17.68 -9.31 -6.15
N LEU A 103 -16.38 -9.04 -6.25
CA LEU A 103 -15.32 -9.71 -5.50
C LEU A 103 -15.12 -9.13 -4.10
N ALA A 104 -15.64 -7.94 -3.82
CA ALA A 104 -15.54 -7.30 -2.50
C ALA A 104 -16.26 -8.06 -1.38
N LYS A 105 -17.15 -9.01 -1.72
CA LYS A 105 -17.80 -9.91 -0.74
C LYS A 105 -16.80 -10.76 0.04
N ASN A 106 -15.66 -11.09 -0.58
CA ASN A 106 -14.59 -11.89 0.01
C ASN A 106 -13.58 -11.03 0.79
N VAL A 107 -13.67 -9.70 0.65
CA VAL A 107 -12.77 -8.76 1.35
C VAL A 107 -13.32 -8.47 2.75
N PRO A 108 -12.49 -8.59 3.81
CA PRO A 108 -12.91 -8.27 5.17
C PRO A 108 -13.47 -6.85 5.30
N SER A 109 -14.43 -6.67 6.20
CA SER A 109 -15.11 -5.37 6.38
C SER A 109 -14.18 -4.22 6.78
N TYR A 110 -13.09 -4.51 7.49
CA TYR A 110 -12.09 -3.50 7.85
C TYR A 110 -11.29 -2.98 6.66
N ALA A 111 -11.29 -3.71 5.53
CA ALA A 111 -10.54 -3.35 4.33
C ALA A 111 -11.41 -2.69 3.24
N LYS A 112 -12.59 -2.18 3.57
CA LYS A 112 -13.45 -1.46 2.61
C LYS A 112 -14.24 -0.36 3.28
N SER A 113 -14.55 0.70 2.53
CA SER A 113 -15.41 1.77 3.01
C SER A 113 -16.87 1.34 3.08
N ALA A 114 -17.63 1.93 4.01
CA ALA A 114 -19.05 1.64 4.19
C ALA A 114 -19.91 2.09 3.00
N ASP A 115 -19.43 3.07 2.23
CA ASP A 115 -20.09 3.67 1.07
C ASP A 115 -19.50 3.19 -0.28
N ASN A 116 -18.63 2.16 -0.25
CA ASN A 116 -17.99 1.55 -1.41
C ASN A 116 -17.13 2.51 -2.26
N THR A 117 -16.62 3.60 -1.68
CA THR A 117 -15.76 4.55 -2.40
C THR A 117 -14.31 4.08 -2.54
N TYR A 118 -13.86 3.13 -1.71
CA TYR A 118 -12.57 2.46 -1.84
C TYR A 118 -12.60 1.04 -1.27
N THR A 119 -11.70 0.21 -1.76
CA THR A 119 -11.51 -1.17 -1.28
C THR A 119 -10.02 -1.47 -1.15
N GLY A 120 -9.62 -2.05 -0.02
CA GLY A 120 -8.27 -2.55 0.18
C GLY A 120 -7.99 -3.80 -0.64
N PHE A 121 -6.77 -3.93 -1.13
CA PHE A 121 -6.32 -5.09 -1.91
C PHE A 121 -5.13 -5.82 -1.28
N CYS A 122 -4.43 -5.21 -0.33
CA CYS A 122 -3.43 -5.90 0.50
C CYS A 122 -3.36 -5.31 1.91
N VAL A 123 -2.87 -6.12 2.86
CA VAL A 123 -2.63 -5.69 4.24
C VAL A 123 -1.18 -5.26 4.38
N LEU A 124 -0.99 -4.10 4.98
CA LEU A 124 0.29 -3.55 5.40
C LEU A 124 0.39 -3.65 6.92
N THR A 125 1.33 -4.44 7.42
CA THR A 125 1.52 -4.60 8.88
C THR A 125 2.89 -4.13 9.28
N LEU A 126 2.94 -3.26 10.30
CA LEU A 126 4.20 -2.89 10.94
C LEU A 126 4.71 -4.03 11.83
N GLY A 127 6.02 -4.14 11.88
CA GLY A 127 6.69 -5.10 12.74
C GLY A 127 8.12 -4.71 13.05
N ILE A 128 8.82 -5.65 13.64
CA ILE A 128 10.24 -5.51 13.99
C ILE A 128 11.05 -6.27 12.93
N GLY A 129 11.99 -5.60 12.30
CA GLY A 129 13.01 -6.22 11.47
C GLY A 129 14.28 -6.45 12.27
N ILE A 130 14.92 -7.61 12.07
CA ILE A 130 16.18 -7.95 12.74
C ILE A 130 17.22 -8.33 11.69
N ASN A 131 18.40 -7.69 11.71
CA ASN A 131 19.58 -8.26 11.06
C ASN A 131 20.23 -9.26 12.04
N LYS A 132 20.17 -10.56 11.71
CA LYS A 132 20.58 -11.62 12.63
C LYS A 132 22.07 -11.63 12.90
N GLY A 133 22.88 -11.39 11.87
CA GLY A 133 24.34 -11.36 12.01
C GLY A 133 24.79 -10.24 12.93
N ARG A 134 24.34 -9.00 12.65
CA ARG A 134 24.64 -7.85 13.50
C ARG A 134 24.07 -7.98 14.91
N PHE A 135 22.85 -8.52 15.05
CA PHE A 135 22.24 -8.74 16.36
C PHE A 135 23.07 -9.70 17.20
N ALA A 136 23.52 -10.81 16.64
CA ALA A 136 24.37 -11.79 17.33
C ALA A 136 25.73 -11.21 17.70
N GLU A 137 26.31 -10.35 16.85
CA GLU A 137 27.58 -9.65 17.11
C GLU A 137 27.45 -8.65 18.27
N LYS A 138 26.42 -7.79 18.23
CA LYS A 138 26.22 -6.71 19.19
C LYS A 138 25.65 -7.19 20.53
N PHE A 139 24.85 -8.23 20.51
CA PHE A 139 24.11 -8.73 21.67
C PHE A 139 24.26 -10.24 21.87
N PRO A 140 25.50 -10.73 22.09
CA PRO A 140 25.77 -12.16 22.20
C PRO A 140 24.96 -12.78 23.34
N GLY A 141 24.17 -13.81 22.99
CA GLY A 141 23.32 -14.54 23.93
C GLY A 141 21.98 -13.90 24.28
N LYS A 142 21.69 -12.67 23.80
CA LYS A 142 20.37 -12.06 23.97
C LYS A 142 19.33 -12.71 23.04
N LYS A 143 18.10 -12.73 23.50
CA LYS A 143 16.94 -13.12 22.67
C LYS A 143 16.57 -12.00 21.73
N ILE A 144 16.17 -12.37 20.51
CA ILE A 144 15.59 -11.45 19.53
C ILE A 144 14.31 -10.86 20.12
N PRO A 145 14.09 -9.51 20.00
CA PRO A 145 12.86 -8.86 20.41
C PRO A 145 11.63 -9.49 19.73
N ALA A 146 10.65 -9.89 20.49
CA ALA A 146 9.40 -10.49 19.99
C ALA A 146 8.17 -9.62 20.24
N THR A 147 8.29 -8.64 21.14
CA THR A 147 7.23 -7.68 21.48
C THR A 147 7.70 -6.25 21.30
N TRP A 148 6.75 -5.33 21.23
CA TRP A 148 7.07 -3.90 21.19
C TRP A 148 7.84 -3.46 22.44
N ASP A 149 7.48 -4.01 23.61
CA ASP A 149 8.09 -3.62 24.89
C ASP A 149 9.52 -4.12 25.01
N ASP A 150 9.92 -5.19 24.31
CA ASP A 150 11.31 -5.65 24.27
C ASP A 150 12.26 -4.60 23.64
N LEU A 151 11.73 -3.68 22.80
CA LEU A 151 12.54 -2.59 22.20
C LEU A 151 13.03 -1.58 23.25
N LEU A 152 12.48 -1.58 24.46
CA LEU A 152 12.89 -0.70 25.57
C LEU A 152 14.13 -1.20 26.32
N ASP A 153 14.71 -2.35 25.94
CA ASP A 153 15.95 -2.85 26.52
C ASP A 153 17.09 -1.84 26.26
N GLN A 154 17.69 -1.34 27.34
CA GLN A 154 18.73 -0.30 27.30
C GLN A 154 20.00 -0.73 26.56
N ASP A 155 20.25 -2.03 26.49
CA ASP A 155 21.40 -2.55 25.73
C ASP A 155 21.26 -2.33 24.22
N PHE A 156 20.05 -2.13 23.71
CA PHE A 156 19.81 -1.87 22.29
C PHE A 156 20.09 -0.43 21.85
N LYS A 157 20.50 0.42 22.79
CA LYS A 157 20.78 1.84 22.50
C LYS A 157 21.75 2.03 21.34
N GLY A 158 21.30 2.78 20.34
CA GLY A 158 22.07 3.09 19.13
C GLY A 158 21.97 2.04 18.02
N GLU A 159 21.37 0.87 18.29
CA GLU A 159 21.23 -0.22 17.31
C GLU A 159 19.78 -0.38 16.80
N ILE A 160 18.88 0.53 17.18
CA ILE A 160 17.51 0.60 16.67
C ILE A 160 17.42 1.69 15.60
N VAL A 161 16.80 1.39 14.46
CA VAL A 161 16.42 2.38 13.46
C VAL A 161 14.89 2.49 13.39
N LEU A 162 14.38 3.72 13.46
CA LEU A 162 12.95 4.05 13.38
C LEU A 162 12.79 5.30 12.50
N THR A 163 11.90 5.28 11.54
CA THR A 163 11.65 6.42 10.65
C THR A 163 11.09 7.63 11.42
N ASN A 164 11.40 8.84 10.95
CA ASN A 164 10.88 10.09 11.49
C ASN A 164 9.36 10.22 11.19
N PRO A 165 8.48 10.29 12.21
CA PRO A 165 7.03 10.38 11.99
C PRO A 165 6.56 11.70 11.37
N VAL A 166 7.38 12.74 11.41
CA VAL A 166 7.07 14.01 10.73
C VAL A 166 7.20 13.88 9.22
N ALA A 167 8.16 13.08 8.76
CA ALA A 167 8.45 12.89 7.35
C ALA A 167 7.76 11.65 6.73
N SER A 168 7.38 10.67 7.55
CA SER A 168 6.93 9.36 7.07
C SER A 168 5.59 8.92 7.69
N SER A 169 4.66 8.54 6.82
CA SER A 169 3.39 7.92 7.23
C SER A 169 3.60 6.57 7.94
N THR A 170 4.61 5.80 7.55
CA THR A 170 4.99 4.53 8.21
C THR A 170 5.34 4.75 9.68
N ALA A 171 6.13 5.78 9.97
CA ALA A 171 6.50 6.11 11.34
C ALA A 171 5.32 6.73 12.12
N TYR A 172 4.48 7.53 11.45
CA TYR A 172 3.26 8.02 12.08
C TYR A 172 2.33 6.86 12.47
N LEU A 173 2.21 5.85 11.62
CA LEU A 173 1.47 4.64 11.91
C LEU A 173 2.03 3.90 13.14
N PHE A 174 3.37 3.82 13.29
CA PHE A 174 4.00 3.26 14.49
C PHE A 174 3.66 4.06 15.75
N VAL A 175 3.73 5.39 15.69
CA VAL A 175 3.35 6.25 16.82
C VAL A 175 1.89 5.99 17.22
N GLN A 176 0.98 5.98 16.25
CA GLN A 176 -0.43 5.68 16.48
C GLN A 176 -0.66 4.26 17.02
N ASN A 177 0.10 3.28 16.57
CA ASN A 177 0.06 1.93 17.14
C ASN A 177 0.29 1.97 18.66
N GLN A 178 1.36 2.66 19.08
CA GLN A 178 1.68 2.73 20.52
C GLN A 178 0.62 3.51 21.32
N LEU A 179 0.11 4.61 20.75
CA LEU A 179 -0.93 5.42 21.40
C LEU A 179 -2.27 4.67 21.50
N GLN A 180 -2.62 3.85 20.50
CA GLN A 180 -3.89 3.14 20.52
C GLN A 180 -3.83 1.84 21.32
N ARG A 181 -2.70 1.09 21.30
CA ARG A 181 -2.57 -0.12 22.12
C ARG A 181 -2.42 0.15 23.61
N LEU A 182 -1.75 1.25 24.00
CA LEU A 182 -1.44 1.54 25.41
C LEU A 182 -2.34 2.63 26.03
N GLY A 183 -3.04 3.39 25.16
CA GLY A 183 -3.70 4.65 25.54
C GLY A 183 -2.72 5.83 25.51
N TRP A 184 -3.28 7.05 25.51
CA TRP A 184 -2.54 8.29 25.24
C TRP A 184 -1.31 8.47 26.14
N ASP A 185 -1.48 8.45 27.46
CA ASP A 185 -0.37 8.76 28.37
C ASP A 185 0.71 7.68 28.40
N LYS A 186 0.30 6.40 28.48
CA LYS A 186 1.25 5.28 28.47
C LYS A 186 1.94 5.14 27.12
N GLY A 187 1.23 5.39 26.03
CA GLY A 187 1.79 5.37 24.68
C GLY A 187 2.89 6.43 24.52
N TRP A 188 2.67 7.64 25.00
CA TRP A 188 3.71 8.69 25.00
C TRP A 188 4.89 8.35 25.90
N ASN A 189 4.64 7.80 27.08
CA ASN A 189 5.72 7.34 27.97
C ASN A 189 6.58 6.27 27.29
N TYR A 190 5.95 5.31 26.58
CA TYR A 190 6.65 4.32 25.78
C TYR A 190 7.52 4.97 24.68
N LEU A 191 6.94 5.87 23.88
CA LEU A 191 7.64 6.53 22.80
C LEU A 191 8.83 7.38 23.28
N PHE A 192 8.66 8.12 24.39
CA PHE A 192 9.75 8.90 24.97
C PHE A 192 10.82 8.05 25.65
N SER A 193 10.49 6.84 26.08
CA SER A 193 11.46 5.86 26.56
C SER A 193 12.23 5.19 25.42
N LEU A 194 11.57 4.96 24.27
CA LEU A 194 12.18 4.35 23.10
C LEU A 194 13.09 5.33 22.35
N ALA A 195 12.66 6.58 22.17
CA ALA A 195 13.38 7.55 21.33
C ALA A 195 14.86 7.71 21.66
N PRO A 196 15.31 7.76 22.93
CA PRO A 196 16.74 7.83 23.29
C PRO A 196 17.55 6.59 22.94
N LEU A 197 16.90 5.47 22.65
CA LEU A 197 17.53 4.20 22.26
C LEU A 197 17.72 4.10 20.74
N VAL A 198 16.98 4.90 19.97
CA VAL A 198 17.05 4.93 18.52
C VAL A 198 18.35 5.57 18.07
N GLY A 199 19.11 4.88 17.21
CA GLY A 199 20.36 5.37 16.66
C GLY A 199 20.18 6.35 15.51
N GLN A 200 19.06 6.21 14.74
CA GLN A 200 18.77 7.09 13.62
C GLN A 200 17.27 7.16 13.33
N PHE A 201 16.82 8.35 12.92
CA PHE A 201 15.47 8.64 12.42
C PHE A 201 15.53 9.08 10.94
N PRO A 202 15.67 8.17 9.95
CA PRO A 202 15.62 8.55 8.54
C PRO A 202 14.22 9.04 8.14
N ASP A 203 14.13 9.85 7.07
CA ASP A 203 12.87 10.42 6.60
C ASP A 203 12.05 9.46 5.72
N SER A 204 12.70 8.48 5.10
CA SER A 204 12.01 7.50 4.23
C SER A 204 11.48 6.31 5.01
N GLY A 205 10.19 5.98 4.84
CA GLY A 205 9.53 4.82 5.47
C GLY A 205 10.15 3.47 5.13
N SER A 206 10.80 3.33 3.97
CA SER A 206 11.50 2.12 3.55
C SER A 206 12.96 2.03 4.05
N ALA A 207 13.51 3.12 4.59
CA ALA A 207 14.91 3.17 5.01
C ALA A 207 15.25 2.14 6.10
N PRO A 208 14.43 1.88 7.14
CA PRO A 208 14.76 0.89 8.15
C PRO A 208 15.02 -0.51 7.58
N ALA A 209 14.15 -0.99 6.66
CA ALA A 209 14.35 -2.30 6.03
C ALA A 209 15.68 -2.36 5.24
N LYS A 210 16.01 -1.29 4.51
CA LYS A 210 17.28 -1.17 3.79
C LYS A 210 18.48 -1.20 4.73
N LEU A 211 18.46 -0.39 5.79
CA LEU A 211 19.57 -0.29 6.75
C LEU A 211 19.78 -1.58 7.55
N LEU A 212 18.70 -2.35 7.77
CA LEU A 212 18.80 -3.72 8.27
C LEU A 212 19.46 -4.64 7.24
N GLY A 213 19.01 -4.58 5.96
CA GLY A 213 19.60 -5.38 4.89
C GLY A 213 21.11 -5.16 4.76
N THR A 214 21.57 -3.91 4.76
CA THR A 214 23.00 -3.57 4.69
C THR A 214 23.78 -3.85 5.97
N GLY A 215 23.11 -4.21 7.09
CA GLY A 215 23.75 -4.50 8.37
C GLY A 215 24.23 -3.26 9.13
N GLU A 216 23.70 -2.08 8.82
CA GLU A 216 24.01 -0.84 9.53
C GLU A 216 23.33 -0.75 10.91
N TYR A 217 22.20 -1.47 11.07
CA TYR A 217 21.45 -1.58 12.33
C TYR A 217 21.07 -3.02 12.62
N ALA A 218 20.97 -3.38 13.90
CA ALA A 218 20.57 -4.71 14.34
C ALA A 218 19.04 -4.86 14.38
N ILE A 219 18.33 -3.79 14.72
CA ILE A 219 16.89 -3.75 14.99
C ILE A 219 16.28 -2.58 14.22
N GLY A 220 15.10 -2.78 13.63
CA GLY A 220 14.37 -1.68 12.96
C GLY A 220 12.88 -1.89 13.02
N VAL A 221 12.12 -0.80 13.00
CA VAL A 221 10.67 -0.82 12.82
C VAL A 221 10.36 -0.51 11.36
N SER A 222 9.67 -1.43 10.69
CA SER A 222 9.31 -1.32 9.27
C SER A 222 8.05 -2.14 8.97
N TYR A 223 7.55 -2.05 7.75
CA TYR A 223 6.57 -3.01 7.27
C TYR A 223 7.19 -4.40 7.17
N LEU A 224 6.45 -5.42 7.62
CA LEU A 224 6.91 -6.82 7.60
C LEU A 224 7.24 -7.32 6.20
N HIS A 225 6.41 -6.95 5.19
CA HIS A 225 6.64 -7.30 3.79
C HIS A 225 7.98 -6.76 3.27
N ALA A 226 8.33 -5.50 3.61
CA ALA A 226 9.60 -4.91 3.20
C ALA A 226 10.81 -5.67 3.77
N VAL A 227 10.74 -6.12 5.03
CA VAL A 227 11.80 -6.96 5.63
C VAL A 227 11.83 -8.35 4.98
N ALA A 228 10.65 -8.92 4.68
CA ALA A 228 10.54 -10.22 4.02
C ALA A 228 11.16 -10.20 2.61
N LYS A 229 10.98 -9.10 1.86
CA LYS A 229 11.60 -8.88 0.55
C LYS A 229 13.14 -8.91 0.65
N TYR A 230 13.74 -8.14 1.57
CA TYR A 230 15.19 -8.19 1.78
C TYR A 230 15.69 -9.59 2.16
N ARG A 231 14.91 -10.32 2.98
CA ARG A 231 15.22 -11.72 3.30
C ARG A 231 15.21 -12.61 2.05
N ALA A 232 14.24 -12.46 1.17
CA ALA A 232 14.15 -13.22 -0.08
C ALA A 232 15.28 -12.88 -1.04
N ASP A 233 15.75 -11.63 -1.03
CA ASP A 233 16.92 -11.17 -1.79
C ASP A 233 18.25 -11.66 -1.21
N GLY A 234 18.22 -12.49 -0.15
CA GLY A 234 19.40 -13.15 0.44
C GLY A 234 20.09 -12.40 1.58
N PHE A 235 19.51 -11.28 2.04
CA PHE A 235 20.05 -10.58 3.22
C PHE A 235 19.71 -11.34 4.52
N ASP A 236 20.61 -11.26 5.50
CA ASP A 236 20.43 -11.96 6.79
C ASP A 236 19.49 -11.21 7.73
N VAL A 237 18.28 -10.97 7.25
CA VAL A 237 17.22 -10.29 8.02
C VAL A 237 16.02 -11.21 8.26
N VAL A 238 15.30 -10.95 9.33
CA VAL A 238 14.05 -11.66 9.64
C VAL A 238 12.97 -10.69 10.09
N PRO A 239 11.75 -10.77 9.53
CA PRO A 239 10.58 -10.06 10.04
C PRO A 239 10.07 -10.76 11.30
N VAL A 240 9.70 -9.96 12.30
CA VAL A 240 9.06 -10.40 13.54
C VAL A 240 7.74 -9.64 13.67
N ALA A 241 6.63 -10.35 13.78
CA ALA A 241 5.32 -9.78 14.03
C ALA A 241 5.08 -9.70 15.54
N PRO A 242 5.21 -8.52 16.16
CA PRO A 242 4.93 -8.38 17.59
C PRO A 242 3.41 -8.42 17.83
N PRO A 243 2.95 -8.91 19.00
CA PRO A 243 1.54 -8.84 19.34
C PRO A 243 1.06 -7.39 19.39
N GLN A 244 -0.23 -7.20 19.16
CA GLN A 244 -0.87 -5.88 19.09
C GLN A 244 -0.22 -4.95 18.06
N ALA A 245 0.17 -5.50 16.92
CA ALA A 245 0.66 -4.72 15.79
C ALA A 245 -0.49 -3.94 15.13
N VAL A 246 -0.15 -2.87 14.43
CA VAL A 246 -1.10 -2.17 13.57
C VAL A 246 -1.08 -2.80 12.18
N GLY A 247 -2.28 -3.07 11.66
CA GLY A 247 -2.51 -3.36 10.26
C GLY A 247 -3.29 -2.22 9.63
N ASP A 248 -2.86 -1.81 8.45
CA ASP A 248 -3.60 -0.94 7.53
C ASP A 248 -3.73 -1.65 6.19
N VAL A 249 -4.45 -1.08 5.27
CA VAL A 249 -4.61 -1.66 3.93
C VAL A 249 -4.20 -0.63 2.88
N ASP A 250 -3.55 -1.10 1.82
CA ASP A 250 -3.47 -0.31 0.60
C ASP A 250 -4.78 -0.48 -0.18
N CYS A 251 -5.31 0.66 -0.60
CA CYS A 251 -6.62 0.72 -1.21
C CYS A 251 -6.55 1.08 -2.69
N ILE A 252 -7.62 0.71 -3.40
CA ILE A 252 -7.92 1.14 -4.75
C ILE A 252 -9.23 1.91 -4.75
N ALA A 253 -9.32 2.97 -5.54
CA ALA A 253 -10.52 3.76 -5.73
C ALA A 253 -10.67 4.23 -7.17
N ILE A 254 -11.93 4.39 -7.61
CA ILE A 254 -12.27 5.08 -8.86
C ILE A 254 -12.34 6.57 -8.56
N THR A 255 -11.70 7.40 -9.37
CA THR A 255 -11.76 8.85 -9.22
C THR A 255 -13.13 9.38 -9.60
N LYS A 256 -13.55 10.49 -8.99
CA LYS A 256 -14.82 11.14 -9.34
C LYS A 256 -14.85 11.50 -10.81
N ASN A 257 -15.98 11.27 -11.48
CA ASN A 257 -16.16 11.55 -12.91
C ASN A 257 -15.15 10.84 -13.83
N ALA A 258 -14.62 9.67 -13.44
CA ALA A 258 -13.71 8.88 -14.26
C ALA A 258 -14.21 8.73 -15.71
N LYS A 259 -13.35 9.03 -16.69
CA LYS A 259 -13.70 9.06 -18.11
C LYS A 259 -13.94 7.66 -18.68
N ASN A 260 -13.23 6.66 -18.13
CA ASN A 260 -13.26 5.26 -18.58
C ASN A 260 -13.88 4.35 -17.50
N MET A 261 -15.09 4.70 -17.02
CA MET A 261 -15.75 4.05 -15.88
C MET A 261 -15.81 2.51 -15.97
N GLU A 262 -16.15 1.96 -17.14
CA GLU A 262 -16.26 0.51 -17.30
C GLU A 262 -14.89 -0.19 -17.27
N ALA A 263 -13.84 0.45 -17.77
CA ALA A 263 -12.47 -0.05 -17.65
C ALA A 263 -11.98 0.05 -16.20
N ALA A 264 -12.32 1.15 -15.51
CA ALA A 264 -11.99 1.37 -14.10
C ALA A 264 -12.63 0.30 -13.19
N LYS A 265 -13.91 -0.01 -13.37
CA LYS A 265 -14.60 -1.10 -12.64
C LYS A 265 -13.92 -2.46 -12.85
N LYS A 266 -13.57 -2.78 -14.11
CA LYS A 266 -12.86 -4.03 -14.43
C LYS A 266 -11.49 -4.08 -13.77
N PHE A 267 -10.79 -2.95 -13.66
CA PHE A 267 -9.50 -2.90 -12.99
C PHE A 267 -9.64 -3.07 -11.46
N VAL A 268 -10.67 -2.48 -10.85
CA VAL A 268 -10.98 -2.75 -9.42
C VAL A 268 -11.28 -4.24 -9.20
N ASP A 269 -12.12 -4.85 -10.04
CA ASP A 269 -12.41 -6.29 -9.95
C ASP A 269 -11.14 -7.14 -10.11
N PHE A 270 -10.28 -6.78 -11.08
CA PHE A 270 -9.01 -7.45 -11.30
C PHE A 270 -8.12 -7.38 -10.05
N MET A 271 -7.96 -6.19 -9.44
CA MET A 271 -7.13 -6.02 -8.24
C MET A 271 -7.63 -6.81 -7.02
N LEU A 272 -8.92 -7.15 -6.97
CA LEU A 272 -9.51 -7.99 -5.92
C LEU A 272 -9.49 -9.49 -6.26
N SER A 273 -9.01 -9.87 -7.44
CA SER A 273 -8.88 -11.27 -7.85
C SER A 273 -7.74 -11.96 -7.11
N VAL A 274 -7.84 -13.28 -7.00
CA VAL A 274 -6.76 -14.13 -6.46
C VAL A 274 -5.46 -13.89 -7.22
N GLU A 275 -5.52 -13.88 -8.54
CA GLU A 275 -4.35 -13.81 -9.40
C GLU A 275 -3.59 -12.48 -9.28
N ALA A 276 -4.29 -11.34 -9.24
CA ALA A 276 -3.64 -10.04 -9.07
C ALA A 276 -2.98 -9.93 -7.69
N GLN A 277 -3.63 -10.43 -6.64
CA GLN A 277 -3.10 -10.36 -5.28
C GLN A 277 -1.94 -11.35 -5.07
N GLU A 278 -1.98 -12.53 -5.68
CA GLU A 278 -0.84 -13.48 -5.67
C GLU A 278 0.34 -12.92 -6.46
N LEU A 279 0.11 -12.30 -7.63
CA LEU A 279 1.16 -11.63 -8.40
C LEU A 279 1.84 -10.54 -7.57
N MET A 280 1.06 -9.63 -6.98
CA MET A 280 1.58 -8.55 -6.16
C MET A 280 2.36 -9.08 -4.95
N SER A 281 1.80 -10.08 -4.24
CA SER A 281 2.48 -10.71 -3.12
C SER A 281 3.80 -11.37 -3.54
N SER A 282 3.87 -11.95 -4.74
CA SER A 282 5.10 -12.57 -5.25
C SER A 282 6.23 -11.56 -5.51
N ILE A 283 5.88 -10.29 -5.76
CA ILE A 283 6.85 -9.21 -6.04
C ILE A 283 7.29 -8.51 -4.75
N ASP A 284 6.36 -8.17 -3.87
CA ASP A 284 6.62 -7.32 -2.70
C ASP A 284 6.25 -7.94 -1.35
N PHE A 285 5.91 -9.22 -1.31
CA PHE A 285 5.58 -9.96 -0.08
C PHE A 285 4.42 -9.37 0.72
N THR A 286 3.59 -8.53 0.11
CA THR A 286 2.37 -8.01 0.71
C THR A 286 1.39 -9.13 1.05
N ILE A 287 0.53 -8.89 2.03
CA ILE A 287 -0.43 -9.88 2.50
C ILE A 287 -1.75 -9.67 1.75
N PRO A 288 -2.23 -10.65 0.95
CA PRO A 288 -3.51 -10.56 0.28
C PRO A 288 -4.68 -10.31 1.24
N VAL A 289 -5.66 -9.48 0.85
CA VAL A 289 -6.92 -9.36 1.60
C VAL A 289 -7.95 -10.42 1.17
N ASN A 290 -7.82 -10.96 -0.05
CA ASN A 290 -8.65 -12.05 -0.52
C ASN A 290 -8.23 -13.35 0.19
N PRO A 291 -9.12 -14.01 0.95
CA PRO A 291 -8.75 -15.19 1.73
C PRO A 291 -8.38 -16.40 0.87
N ASP A 292 -8.76 -16.40 -0.41
CA ASP A 292 -8.44 -17.48 -1.36
C ASP A 292 -7.07 -17.27 -2.03
N ALA A 293 -6.48 -16.07 -1.92
CA ALA A 293 -5.17 -15.75 -2.47
C ALA A 293 -4.05 -16.17 -1.50
N LYS A 294 -2.98 -16.75 -2.06
CA LYS A 294 -1.80 -17.16 -1.30
C LYS A 294 -0.78 -16.05 -1.26
N GLY A 295 -0.32 -15.70 -0.06
CA GLY A 295 0.85 -14.86 0.10
C GLY A 295 2.13 -15.54 -0.42
N ALA A 296 3.13 -14.74 -0.78
CA ALA A 296 4.44 -15.24 -1.19
C ALA A 296 5.06 -16.12 -0.10
N ASN A 297 5.92 -17.06 -0.52
CA ASN A 297 6.64 -17.91 0.42
C ASN A 297 7.56 -17.06 1.31
N GLY A 298 7.27 -17.05 2.61
CA GLY A 298 7.97 -16.22 3.60
C GLY A 298 7.21 -14.95 4.05
N SER A 299 6.06 -14.62 3.45
CA SER A 299 5.11 -13.66 4.04
C SER A 299 4.42 -14.28 5.26
N ILE A 300 4.08 -13.44 6.23
CA ILE A 300 3.32 -13.88 7.42
C ILE A 300 1.83 -13.75 7.07
N PRO A 301 1.04 -14.85 7.12
CA PRO A 301 -0.39 -14.77 6.81
C PRO A 301 -1.12 -13.88 7.83
N VAL A 302 -2.17 -13.20 7.38
CA VAL A 302 -2.96 -12.31 8.26
C VAL A 302 -3.56 -13.05 9.46
N SER A 303 -3.85 -14.36 9.31
CA SER A 303 -4.37 -15.22 10.38
C SER A 303 -3.38 -15.47 11.54
N GLU A 304 -2.09 -15.23 11.31
CA GLU A 304 -1.02 -15.34 12.33
C GLU A 304 -0.69 -14.00 12.99
N LEU A 305 -1.34 -12.91 12.56
CA LEU A 305 -1.10 -11.57 13.09
C LEU A 305 -2.07 -11.26 14.25
N ASP A 306 -1.53 -10.83 15.38
CA ASP A 306 -2.30 -10.22 16.46
C ASP A 306 -2.36 -8.69 16.23
N LEU A 307 -3.45 -8.24 15.62
CA LEU A 307 -3.63 -6.84 15.23
C LEU A 307 -4.54 -6.10 16.22
N ILE A 308 -4.19 -4.84 16.52
CA ILE A 308 -5.12 -3.95 17.24
C ILE A 308 -6.31 -3.58 16.35
N ASN A 309 -7.43 -3.24 16.98
CA ASN A 309 -8.53 -2.57 16.28
C ASN A 309 -8.14 -1.11 16.05
N TYR A 310 -7.45 -0.85 14.92
CA TYR A 310 -6.90 0.44 14.59
C TYR A 310 -7.99 1.44 14.17
N ASP A 311 -8.13 2.51 14.96
CA ASP A 311 -9.05 3.62 14.65
C ASP A 311 -8.35 4.65 13.77
N VAL A 312 -8.52 4.49 12.44
CA VAL A 312 -7.95 5.38 11.42
C VAL A 312 -8.51 6.81 11.52
N ALA A 313 -9.80 6.95 11.85
CA ALA A 313 -10.44 8.26 11.96
C ALA A 313 -9.86 9.06 13.13
N LYS A 314 -9.66 8.41 14.27
CA LYS A 314 -8.99 9.00 15.44
C LYS A 314 -7.55 9.38 15.12
N ALA A 315 -6.81 8.51 14.42
CA ALA A 315 -5.45 8.79 14.00
C ALA A 315 -5.39 10.02 13.08
N ALA A 316 -6.29 10.13 12.11
CA ALA A 316 -6.36 11.29 11.22
C ALA A 316 -6.69 12.58 12.00
N GLN A 317 -7.60 12.54 12.97
CA GLN A 317 -7.97 13.69 13.79
C GLN A 317 -6.82 14.17 14.69
N GLN A 318 -6.03 13.25 15.22
CA GLN A 318 -4.93 13.55 16.15
C GLN A 318 -3.62 13.92 15.48
N LYS A 319 -3.53 13.89 14.13
CA LYS A 319 -2.27 13.97 13.41
C LYS A 319 -1.43 15.20 13.75
N GLU A 320 -2.01 16.38 13.73
CA GLU A 320 -1.28 17.63 14.02
C GLU A 320 -0.76 17.67 15.47
N GLU A 321 -1.60 17.30 16.44
CA GLU A 321 -1.23 17.26 17.85
C GLU A 321 -0.09 16.27 18.09
N VAL A 322 -0.19 15.07 17.51
CA VAL A 322 0.80 14.00 17.68
C VAL A 322 2.14 14.42 17.07
N LEU A 323 2.15 14.95 15.84
CA LEU A 323 3.39 15.39 15.19
C LEU A 323 4.04 16.57 15.91
N SER A 324 3.23 17.53 16.39
CA SER A 324 3.72 18.65 17.20
C SER A 324 4.36 18.17 18.50
N LYS A 325 3.68 17.28 19.23
CA LYS A 325 4.19 16.72 20.50
C LYS A 325 5.46 15.89 20.30
N TRP A 326 5.54 15.12 19.21
CA TRP A 326 6.77 14.41 18.83
C TRP A 326 7.94 15.38 18.63
N SER A 327 7.75 16.38 17.75
CA SER A 327 8.81 17.36 17.40
C SER A 327 9.32 18.17 18.57
N GLN A 328 8.49 18.40 19.60
CA GLN A 328 8.87 19.14 20.80
C GLN A 328 9.71 18.30 21.78
N ASN A 329 9.57 16.98 21.77
CA ASN A 329 10.13 16.09 22.80
C ASN A 329 11.16 15.10 22.28
N VAL A 330 11.23 14.85 20.97
CA VAL A 330 12.19 13.95 20.32
C VAL A 330 13.08 14.78 19.39
N LYS A 331 14.39 14.73 19.65
CA LYS A 331 15.41 15.49 18.88
C LYS A 331 16.32 14.56 18.12
#